data_2895e8932224293078bb01cfaf496208
#
_entry.id   2895e8932224293078bb01cfaf496208
#
_cell.length_a   1.000
_cell.length_b   1.000
_cell.length_c   1.000
_cell.angle_alpha   90.00
_cell.angle_beta   90.00
_cell.angle_gamma   90.00
#
_symmetry.space_group_name_H-M   'P 1'
#
loop_
_entity.id
_entity.type
_entity.pdbx_description
1 polymer ?
#
loop_
_entity_poly.entity_id
_entity_poly.type
_entity_poly.pdbx_seq_one_letter_code
_entity_poly.pdbx_strand_id
1 'polypeptide(L)'
;MIFDVEALLLARLADKCAPSSVLRGTFDPVDLTDDTTSPVVGQIQIAGTSPTGATGSNLRLGVVYAVQVFLDTARANPGQKVAAATLFEDALAAMHDYEYQPGRHVEIVGGKTTEFDGRILRLAFGLTFPAHVVGT
;
A
#
# COMPACT_ATOMS: atom_id res chain seq x y z
N MET A 1 12.96 8.45 9.58
CA MET A 1 11.63 9.11 9.46
C MET A 1 10.57 8.07 9.14
N ILE A 2 9.33 8.39 9.41
CA ILE A 2 8.21 7.45 9.17
C ILE A 2 8.00 7.12 7.68
N PHE A 3 8.51 7.96 6.77
CA PHE A 3 8.40 7.74 5.33
C PHE A 3 9.61 7.03 4.70
N ASP A 4 10.66 6.74 5.47
CA ASP A 4 11.88 6.13 4.92
C ASP A 4 11.62 4.74 4.33
N VAL A 5 10.66 4.02 4.86
CA VAL A 5 10.31 2.68 4.41
C VAL A 5 9.42 2.70 3.17
N GLU A 6 8.66 3.77 2.95
CA GLU A 6 7.73 3.85 1.81
C GLU A 6 8.44 3.63 0.47
N ALA A 7 9.60 4.24 0.29
CA ALA A 7 10.37 4.09 -0.95
C ALA A 7 10.79 2.63 -1.18
N LEU A 8 11.16 1.91 -0.13
CA LEU A 8 11.50 0.50 -0.20
C LEU A 8 10.29 -0.35 -0.58
N LEU A 9 9.13 -0.04 -0.01
CA LEU A 9 7.89 -0.75 -0.32
C LEU A 9 7.45 -0.50 -1.77
N LEU A 10 7.54 0.75 -2.23
CA LEU A 10 7.22 1.10 -3.62
C LEU A 10 8.17 0.39 -4.59
N ALA A 11 9.46 0.34 -4.28
CA ALA A 11 10.43 -0.37 -5.11
C ALA A 11 10.13 -1.86 -5.17
N ARG A 12 9.75 -2.47 -4.04
CA ARG A 12 9.37 -3.88 -3.99
C ARG A 12 8.12 -4.15 -4.84
N LEU A 13 7.11 -3.30 -4.72
CA LEU A 13 5.88 -3.43 -5.52
C LEU A 13 6.17 -3.23 -7.01
N ALA A 14 7.00 -2.24 -7.37
CA ALA A 14 7.38 -2.00 -8.76
C ALA A 14 8.13 -3.19 -9.36
N ASP A 15 8.95 -3.87 -8.56
CA ASP A 15 9.71 -5.04 -9.01
C ASP A 15 8.81 -6.28 -9.19
N LYS A 16 7.81 -6.46 -8.36
CA LYS A 16 6.98 -7.68 -8.31
C LYS A 16 5.62 -7.55 -8.98
N CYS A 17 5.16 -6.34 -9.21
CA CYS A 17 3.83 -6.09 -9.77
C CYS A 17 3.94 -5.38 -11.11
N ALA A 18 3.06 -5.73 -12.03
CA ALA A 18 2.97 -5.07 -13.32
C ALA A 18 1.54 -4.54 -13.54
N PRO A 19 1.37 -3.41 -14.21
CA PRO A 19 2.41 -2.47 -14.64
C PRO A 19 2.81 -1.53 -13.49
N SER A 20 4.11 -1.33 -13.29
CA SER A 20 4.62 -0.48 -12.21
C SER A 20 4.23 0.99 -12.37
N SER A 21 3.92 1.41 -13.59
CA SER A 21 3.54 2.79 -13.91
C SER A 21 2.23 3.24 -13.26
N VAL A 22 1.39 2.30 -12.79
CA VAL A 22 0.14 2.64 -12.09
C VAL A 22 0.30 2.74 -10.57
N LEU A 23 1.51 2.49 -10.06
CA LEU A 23 1.77 2.56 -8.62
C LEU A 23 2.07 4.00 -8.18
N ARG A 24 1.48 4.40 -7.06
CA ARG A 24 1.61 5.74 -6.47
C ARG A 24 1.99 5.64 -5.01
N GLY A 25 2.65 6.69 -4.49
CA GLY A 25 2.97 6.81 -3.06
C GLY A 25 1.93 7.63 -2.30
N THR A 26 2.19 7.84 -1.01
CA THR A 26 1.29 8.56 -0.09
C THR A 26 0.91 9.95 -0.59
N PHE A 27 1.88 10.68 -1.16
CA PHE A 27 1.68 12.07 -1.56
C PHE A 27 1.27 12.24 -3.01
N ASP A 28 1.15 11.15 -3.75
CA ASP A 28 0.75 11.20 -5.15
C ASP A 28 -0.77 11.26 -5.26
N PRO A 29 -1.33 12.22 -5.99
CA PRO A 29 -2.77 12.30 -6.15
C PRO A 29 -3.30 11.13 -6.98
N VAL A 30 -4.47 10.62 -6.60
CA VAL A 30 -5.20 9.61 -7.36
C VAL A 30 -6.55 10.20 -7.72
N ASP A 31 -6.72 10.56 -8.98
CA ASP A 31 -8.00 11.08 -9.52
C ASP A 31 -8.48 10.15 -10.63
N LEU A 32 -9.40 9.27 -10.28
CA LEU A 32 -9.99 8.30 -11.22
C LEU A 32 -11.08 8.91 -12.11
N THR A 33 -11.46 10.16 -11.86
CA THR A 33 -12.41 10.88 -12.73
C THR A 33 -11.73 11.54 -13.92
N ASP A 34 -10.40 11.64 -13.89
CA ASP A 34 -9.59 12.15 -15.00
C ASP A 34 -9.46 11.09 -16.09
N ASP A 35 -9.94 11.37 -17.29
CA ASP A 35 -9.91 10.44 -18.43
C ASP A 35 -8.49 10.09 -18.88
N THR A 36 -7.49 10.88 -18.49
CA THR A 36 -6.08 10.59 -18.79
C THR A 36 -5.46 9.63 -17.78
N THR A 37 -6.08 9.41 -16.64
CA THR A 37 -5.63 8.47 -15.63
C THR A 37 -6.03 7.05 -16.03
N SER A 38 -5.14 6.08 -15.82
CA SER A 38 -5.47 4.67 -16.01
C SER A 38 -6.69 4.29 -15.16
N PRO A 39 -7.61 3.46 -15.68
CA PRO A 39 -8.72 2.96 -14.86
C PRO A 39 -8.29 2.00 -13.74
N VAL A 40 -7.01 1.60 -13.72
CA VAL A 40 -6.41 0.78 -12.66
C VAL A 40 -5.27 1.57 -12.05
N VAL A 41 -5.34 1.83 -10.75
CA VAL A 41 -4.28 2.53 -10.00
C VAL A 41 -3.99 1.81 -8.71
N GLY A 42 -2.72 1.47 -8.49
CA GLY A 42 -2.23 1.01 -7.20
C GLY A 42 -1.65 2.17 -6.41
N GLN A 43 -1.87 2.16 -5.10
CA GLN A 43 -1.32 3.16 -4.21
C GLN A 43 -0.90 2.54 -2.88
N ILE A 44 0.25 2.97 -2.38
CA ILE A 44 0.61 2.77 -0.98
C ILE A 44 0.42 4.10 -0.25
N GLN A 45 -0.27 4.08 0.86
CA GLN A 45 -0.61 5.28 1.61
C GLN A 45 -0.46 5.02 3.10
N ILE A 46 0.17 5.98 3.81
CA ILE A 46 0.22 5.90 5.26
C ILE A 46 -1.22 5.97 5.81
N ALA A 47 -1.57 4.97 6.62
CA ALA A 47 -2.93 4.84 7.16
C ALA A 47 -3.00 5.26 8.62
N GLY A 48 -1.90 5.19 9.34
CA GLY A 48 -1.88 5.62 10.72
C GLY A 48 -0.55 5.37 11.40
N THR A 49 -0.40 6.02 12.54
CA THR A 49 0.71 5.82 13.45
C THR A 49 0.17 5.75 14.86
N SER A 50 0.81 4.95 15.70
CA SER A 50 0.42 4.86 17.11
C SER A 50 1.64 4.58 17.98
N PRO A 51 1.70 5.15 19.19
CA PRO A 51 2.70 4.76 20.17
C PRO A 51 2.48 3.29 20.55
N THR A 52 3.54 2.48 20.45
CA THR A 52 3.48 1.05 20.78
C THR A 52 4.20 0.71 22.08
N GLY A 53 4.90 1.68 22.65
CA GLY A 53 5.60 1.51 23.92
C GLY A 53 6.65 2.58 24.12
N ALA A 54 7.22 2.60 25.31
CA ALA A 54 8.28 3.52 25.66
C ALA A 54 9.34 2.81 26.51
N THR A 55 10.61 3.17 26.29
CA THR A 55 11.73 2.66 27.09
C THR A 55 12.59 3.86 27.46
N GLY A 56 12.56 4.24 28.73
CA GLY A 56 13.23 5.44 29.18
C GLY A 56 12.66 6.69 28.50
N SER A 57 13.52 7.45 27.80
CA SER A 57 13.11 8.62 27.04
C SER A 57 12.70 8.30 25.60
N ASN A 58 12.77 7.03 25.19
CA ASN A 58 12.46 6.60 23.83
C ASN A 58 11.01 6.15 23.71
N LEU A 59 10.35 6.62 22.68
CA LEU A 59 9.00 6.23 22.32
C LEU A 59 9.06 5.34 21.07
N ARG A 60 8.38 4.22 21.08
CA ARG A 60 8.23 3.35 19.90
C ARG A 60 6.95 3.72 19.16
N LEU A 61 7.08 3.89 17.86
CA LEU A 61 5.99 4.28 16.98
C LEU A 61 5.71 3.16 15.97
N GLY A 62 4.51 2.61 16.04
CA GLY A 62 4.02 1.69 15.01
C GLY A 62 3.51 2.48 13.82
N VAL A 63 3.88 2.05 12.63
CA VAL A 63 3.43 2.69 11.38
C VAL A 63 2.63 1.67 10.58
N VAL A 64 1.46 2.10 10.13
CA VAL A 64 0.58 1.29 9.28
C VAL A 64 0.45 1.96 7.92
N TYR A 65 0.70 1.19 6.88
CA TYR A 65 0.43 1.59 5.49
C TYR A 65 -0.75 0.79 4.94
N ALA A 66 -1.56 1.41 4.12
CA ALA A 66 -2.54 0.72 3.30
C ALA A 66 -1.98 0.54 1.89
N VAL A 67 -2.03 -0.68 1.39
CA VAL A 67 -1.79 -0.97 -0.02
C VAL A 67 -3.14 -1.11 -0.67
N GLN A 68 -3.40 -0.27 -1.68
CA GLN A 68 -4.72 -0.12 -2.28
C GLN A 68 -4.64 -0.31 -3.79
N VAL A 69 -5.66 -0.94 -4.35
CA VAL A 69 -5.87 -0.99 -5.79
C VAL A 69 -7.25 -0.42 -6.08
N PHE A 70 -7.28 0.60 -6.90
CA PHE A 70 -8.51 1.25 -7.36
C PHE A 70 -8.81 0.82 -8.80
N LEU A 71 -10.06 0.53 -9.07
CA LEU A 71 -10.56 0.20 -10.39
C LEU A 71 -11.77 1.05 -10.74
N ASP A 72 -11.69 1.83 -11.80
CA ASP A 72 -12.84 2.52 -12.37
C ASP A 72 -13.60 1.53 -13.27
N THR A 73 -14.67 0.95 -12.73
CA THR A 73 -15.42 -0.09 -13.44
C THR A 73 -16.18 0.42 -14.65
N ALA A 74 -16.44 1.74 -14.73
CA ALA A 74 -17.12 2.34 -15.87
C ALA A 74 -16.22 2.45 -17.10
N ARG A 75 -14.90 2.71 -16.89
CA ARG A 75 -13.92 2.89 -17.97
C ARG A 75 -13.13 1.62 -18.28
N ALA A 76 -13.05 0.69 -17.33
CA ALA A 76 -12.21 -0.49 -17.48
C ALA A 76 -12.82 -1.52 -18.44
N ASN A 77 -12.00 -2.03 -19.33
CA ASN A 77 -12.36 -3.20 -20.13
C ASN A 77 -12.16 -4.50 -19.31
N PRO A 78 -12.65 -5.68 -19.80
CA PRO A 78 -12.48 -6.92 -19.06
C PRO A 78 -11.02 -7.28 -18.72
N GLY A 79 -10.08 -6.98 -19.61
CA GLY A 79 -8.66 -7.21 -19.37
C GLY A 79 -8.11 -6.35 -18.23
N GLN A 80 -8.55 -5.11 -18.12
CA GLN A 80 -8.16 -4.20 -17.02
C GLN A 80 -8.77 -4.62 -15.69
N LYS A 81 -9.97 -5.19 -15.69
CA LYS A 81 -10.58 -5.76 -14.47
C LYS A 81 -9.77 -6.94 -13.95
N VAL A 82 -9.33 -7.82 -14.84
CA VAL A 82 -8.43 -8.92 -14.50
C VAL A 82 -7.08 -8.38 -14.01
N ALA A 83 -6.55 -7.35 -14.67
CA ALA A 83 -5.29 -6.74 -14.27
C ALA A 83 -5.33 -6.13 -12.87
N ALA A 84 -6.46 -5.53 -12.47
CA ALA A 84 -6.63 -5.00 -11.12
C ALA A 84 -6.60 -6.12 -10.07
N ALA A 85 -7.28 -7.22 -10.31
CA ALA A 85 -7.25 -8.38 -9.42
C ALA A 85 -5.84 -8.96 -9.31
N THR A 86 -5.15 -9.10 -10.43
CA THR A 86 -3.78 -9.60 -10.47
C THR A 86 -2.83 -8.67 -9.73
N LEU A 87 -2.96 -7.36 -9.91
CA LEU A 87 -2.15 -6.37 -9.20
C LEU A 87 -2.32 -6.50 -7.69
N PHE A 88 -3.56 -6.65 -7.23
CA PHE A 88 -3.85 -6.83 -5.81
C PHE A 88 -3.23 -8.12 -5.25
N GLU A 89 -3.40 -9.24 -5.95
CA GLU A 89 -2.85 -10.52 -5.54
C GLU A 89 -1.32 -10.52 -5.55
N ASP A 90 -0.70 -9.93 -6.57
CA ASP A 90 0.75 -9.81 -6.67
C ASP A 90 1.29 -8.89 -5.56
N ALA A 91 0.57 -7.83 -5.22
CA ALA A 91 0.95 -6.96 -4.11
C ALA A 91 0.92 -7.69 -2.77
N LEU A 92 -0.11 -8.50 -2.53
CA LEU A 92 -0.17 -9.36 -1.33
C LEU A 92 1.01 -10.31 -1.27
N ALA A 93 1.30 -11.00 -2.37
CA ALA A 93 2.42 -11.94 -2.45
C ALA A 93 3.77 -11.23 -2.26
N ALA A 94 3.94 -10.04 -2.84
CA ALA A 94 5.15 -9.26 -2.73
C ALA A 94 5.43 -8.82 -1.30
N MET A 95 4.39 -8.52 -0.54
CA MET A 95 4.50 -8.02 0.83
C MET A 95 4.49 -9.13 1.88
N HIS A 96 4.08 -10.34 1.50
CA HIS A 96 4.08 -11.46 2.44
C HIS A 96 5.51 -11.73 2.92
N ASP A 97 5.75 -11.52 4.21
CA ASP A 97 7.05 -11.75 4.87
C ASP A 97 8.23 -11.01 4.19
N TYR A 98 7.97 -9.84 3.60
CA TYR A 98 9.03 -9.05 2.97
C TYR A 98 10.00 -8.49 4.01
N GLU A 99 11.27 -8.83 3.86
CA GLU A 99 12.36 -8.29 4.67
C GLU A 99 12.84 -6.98 4.04
N TYR A 100 12.36 -5.85 4.55
CA TYR A 100 12.70 -4.53 4.01
C TYR A 100 14.05 -4.00 4.53
N GLN A 101 14.53 -4.53 5.64
CA GLN A 101 15.86 -4.30 6.21
C GLN A 101 16.30 -5.60 6.90
N PRO A 102 17.61 -5.81 7.11
CA PRO A 102 18.09 -7.04 7.76
C PRO A 102 17.38 -7.32 9.09
N GLY A 103 16.74 -8.48 9.18
CA GLY A 103 15.97 -8.89 10.35
C GLY A 103 14.64 -8.17 10.56
N ARG A 104 14.21 -7.33 9.62
CA ARG A 104 12.97 -6.57 9.74
C ARG A 104 12.01 -6.92 8.61
N HIS A 105 10.87 -7.46 8.97
CA HIS A 105 9.84 -7.89 8.04
C HIS A 105 8.59 -7.02 8.19
N VAL A 106 7.89 -6.79 7.08
CA VAL A 106 6.55 -6.23 7.13
C VAL A 106 5.57 -7.33 7.53
N GLU A 107 4.49 -6.94 8.21
CA GLU A 107 3.38 -7.83 8.51
C GLU A 107 2.11 -7.32 7.84
N ILE A 108 1.38 -8.23 7.22
CA ILE A 108 0.05 -7.92 6.70
C ILE A 108 -0.91 -7.94 7.89
N VAL A 109 -1.60 -6.82 8.13
CA VAL A 109 -2.48 -6.65 9.28
C VAL A 109 -3.90 -6.35 8.85
N GLY A 110 -4.84 -6.70 9.70
CA GLY A 110 -6.25 -6.53 9.43
C GLY A 110 -6.76 -7.47 8.35
N GLY A 111 -8.05 -7.39 8.10
CA GLY A 111 -8.67 -8.09 6.98
C GLY A 111 -8.47 -7.35 5.67
N LYS A 112 -8.64 -8.07 4.57
CA LYS A 112 -8.72 -7.46 3.25
C LYS A 112 -10.01 -6.63 3.19
N THR A 113 -9.89 -5.39 2.74
CA THR A 113 -11.02 -4.49 2.62
C THR A 113 -11.45 -4.39 1.15
N THR A 114 -12.75 -4.51 0.90
CA THR A 114 -13.33 -4.28 -0.40
C THR A 114 -14.43 -3.22 -0.26
N GLU A 115 -14.30 -2.14 -1.00
CA GLU A 115 -15.29 -1.07 -1.04
C GLU A 115 -15.72 -0.82 -2.48
N PHE A 116 -17.00 -0.60 -2.70
CA PHE A 116 -17.55 -0.32 -4.01
C PHE A 116 -18.67 0.70 -3.91
N ASP A 117 -18.51 1.82 -4.59
CA ASP A 117 -19.50 2.92 -4.57
C ASP A 117 -20.47 2.90 -5.76
N GLY A 118 -20.46 1.84 -6.55
CA GLY A 118 -21.24 1.73 -7.79
C GLY A 118 -20.41 2.00 -9.04
N ARG A 119 -19.25 2.60 -8.91
CA ARG A 119 -18.32 2.84 -10.02
C ARG A 119 -16.88 2.48 -9.67
N ILE A 120 -16.36 2.98 -8.56
CA ILE A 120 -14.97 2.77 -8.14
C ILE A 120 -14.93 1.60 -7.15
N LEU A 121 -14.17 0.58 -7.51
CA LEU A 121 -13.86 -0.54 -6.63
C LEU A 121 -12.50 -0.28 -5.99
N ARG A 122 -12.44 -0.41 -4.66
CA ARG A 122 -11.20 -0.31 -3.89
C ARG A 122 -10.94 -1.63 -3.18
N LEU A 123 -9.78 -2.22 -3.48
CA LEU A 123 -9.25 -3.37 -2.75
C LEU A 123 -8.08 -2.89 -1.91
N ALA A 124 -8.01 -3.29 -0.65
CA ALA A 124 -6.95 -2.82 0.23
C ALA A 124 -6.54 -3.87 1.25
N PHE A 125 -5.30 -3.79 1.70
CA PHE A 125 -4.81 -4.49 2.88
C PHE A 125 -3.84 -3.58 3.64
N GLY A 126 -3.69 -3.83 4.94
CA GLY A 126 -2.78 -3.06 5.78
C GLY A 126 -1.42 -3.74 5.91
N LEU A 127 -0.38 -2.92 6.03
CA LEU A 127 0.97 -3.34 6.40
C LEU A 127 1.39 -2.63 7.67
N THR A 128 2.02 -3.35 8.58
CA THR A 128 2.66 -2.74 9.74
C THR A 128 4.14 -3.12 9.79
N PHE A 129 4.92 -2.26 10.42
CA PHE A 129 6.35 -2.48 10.63
C PHE A 129 6.64 -2.67 12.10
N PRO A 130 7.78 -3.34 12.44
CA PRO A 130 8.34 -3.20 13.76
C PRO A 130 8.50 -1.73 14.13
N ALA A 131 8.34 -1.44 15.40
CA ALA A 131 8.25 -0.07 15.88
C ALA A 131 9.45 0.80 15.42
N HIS A 132 9.13 1.96 14.89
CA HIS A 132 10.10 3.02 14.70
C HIS A 132 10.37 3.70 16.03
N VAL A 133 11.63 3.84 16.42
CA VAL A 133 11.99 4.47 17.68
C VAL A 133 12.11 5.98 17.50
N VAL A 134 11.33 6.69 18.29
CA VAL A 134 11.38 8.14 18.37
C VAL A 134 11.87 8.49 19.77
N GLY A 135 12.92 9.28 19.87
CA GLY A 135 13.46 9.61 21.16
C GLY A 135 14.42 10.80 21.15
N THR A 136 14.89 11.13 22.33
CA THR A 136 15.85 12.22 22.54
C THR A 136 17.28 11.74 22.51
#